data_f9ec2ace0509def083140c86bed43796
#
_entry.id   f9ec2ace0509def083140c86bed43796
#
_cell.length_a   1.000
_cell.length_b   1.000
_cell.length_c   1.000
_cell.angle_alpha   90.00
_cell.angle_beta   90.00
_cell.angle_gamma   90.00
#
_symmetry.space_group_name_H-M   'P 1'
#
loop_
_entity.id
_entity.type
_entity.pdbx_description
1 polymer ?
#
loop_
_entity_poly.entity_id
_entity_poly.type
_entity_poly.pdbx_seq_one_letter_code
_entity_poly.pdbx_strand_id
1 'polypeptide(L)'
;SEKTDTLLFLGQDARTKAPTYAIEAIELLQKAGVKFTVLENEPNSGWVYDTLVGATDETKEVMKKAVETLNAYKTVIALDPVDAKTFLREYKEWGLGLKAKVETFTSVAAGLLKKLKPKKSEHKLSFQDPAQLARDLEETEPAREILNACGENCEMLLHGKDTMFGGNLLMNEYMPDTMAKVAADRWVNFEATDAQTLVCASPSEYEVLKMHKPAGKKIVTVAGLLLDACK
;
A
#
# COMPACT_ATOMS: atom_id res chain seq x y z
N SER A 1 22.77 8.90 1.47
CA SER A 1 21.90 9.53 2.48
C SER A 1 22.37 9.13 3.86
N GLU A 2 22.33 10.04 4.85
CA GLU A 2 22.60 9.69 6.24
C GLU A 2 21.62 8.60 6.70
N LYS A 3 22.15 7.56 7.36
CA LYS A 3 21.32 6.49 7.91
C LYS A 3 20.45 7.07 9.04
N THR A 4 19.15 6.91 8.90
CA THR A 4 18.18 7.33 9.93
C THR A 4 17.69 6.14 10.75
N ASP A 5 16.99 6.39 11.85
CA ASP A 5 16.36 5.34 12.66
C ASP A 5 15.11 4.73 11.99
N THR A 6 14.63 5.34 10.91
CA THR A 6 13.41 4.92 10.18
C THR A 6 13.79 4.47 8.77
N LEU A 7 13.33 3.29 8.40
CA LEU A 7 13.38 2.74 7.04
C LEU A 7 12.03 2.92 6.37
N LEU A 8 12.00 3.48 5.15
CA LEU A 8 10.87 3.30 4.25
C LEU A 8 11.16 2.06 3.41
N PHE A 9 10.43 0.98 3.68
CA PHE A 9 10.48 -0.26 2.92
C PHE A 9 9.49 -0.15 1.76
N LEU A 10 10.00 -0.09 0.55
CA LEU A 10 9.19 0.18 -0.65
C LEU A 10 8.41 -1.05 -1.12
N GLY A 11 9.01 -2.22 -0.99
CA GLY A 11 8.47 -3.46 -1.53
C GLY A 11 8.81 -3.68 -3.01
N GLN A 12 8.75 -4.92 -3.42
CA GLN A 12 9.17 -5.34 -4.77
C GLN A 12 8.33 -4.67 -5.87
N ASP A 13 7.00 -4.66 -5.73
CA ASP A 13 6.12 -4.15 -6.78
C ASP A 13 6.29 -2.63 -6.97
N ALA A 14 6.39 -1.86 -5.90
CA ALA A 14 6.62 -0.42 -5.99
C ALA A 14 7.99 -0.09 -6.61
N ARG A 15 9.02 -0.89 -6.34
CA ARG A 15 10.37 -0.68 -6.88
C ARG A 15 10.49 -1.03 -8.35
N THR A 16 9.81 -2.08 -8.81
CA THR A 16 10.08 -2.67 -10.13
C THR A 16 8.99 -2.42 -11.16
N LYS A 17 7.75 -2.29 -10.73
CA LYS A 17 6.57 -2.21 -11.62
C LYS A 17 5.71 -0.98 -11.42
N ALA A 18 5.73 -0.38 -10.22
CA ALA A 18 4.95 0.81 -9.88
C ALA A 18 5.83 1.96 -9.36
N PRO A 19 6.84 2.45 -10.12
CA PRO A 19 7.79 3.46 -9.64
C PRO A 19 7.11 4.78 -9.24
N THR A 20 6.04 5.18 -9.92
CA THR A 20 5.26 6.37 -9.54
C THR A 20 4.74 6.25 -8.11
N TYR A 21 4.28 5.07 -7.72
CA TYR A 21 3.79 4.79 -6.38
C TYR A 21 4.87 5.05 -5.31
N ALA A 22 6.09 4.55 -5.55
CA ALA A 22 7.22 4.75 -4.66
C ALA A 22 7.67 6.22 -4.60
N ILE A 23 7.75 6.89 -5.75
CA ILE A 23 8.17 8.30 -5.85
C ILE A 23 7.21 9.20 -5.05
N GLU A 24 5.89 9.07 -5.27
CA GLU A 24 4.89 9.87 -4.57
C GLU A 24 4.94 9.64 -3.05
N ALA A 25 5.18 8.40 -2.58
CA ALA A 25 5.34 8.12 -1.15
C ALA A 25 6.57 8.80 -0.56
N ILE A 26 7.71 8.77 -1.27
CA ILE A 26 8.95 9.44 -0.88
C ILE A 26 8.72 10.95 -0.80
N GLU A 27 8.12 11.55 -1.83
CA GLU A 27 7.85 12.98 -1.90
C GLU A 27 6.91 13.45 -0.78
N LEU A 28 5.87 12.66 -0.46
CA LEU A 28 4.96 12.96 0.63
C LEU A 28 5.66 12.99 1.99
N LEU A 29 6.46 11.97 2.28
CA LEU A 29 7.20 11.89 3.55
C LEU A 29 8.24 13.01 3.66
N GLN A 30 8.92 13.34 2.55
CA GLN A 30 9.86 14.47 2.50
C GLN A 30 9.15 15.81 2.72
N LYS A 31 8.02 16.05 2.05
CA LYS A 31 7.17 17.24 2.23
C LYS A 31 6.71 17.38 3.68
N ALA A 32 6.37 16.25 4.32
CA ALA A 32 6.02 16.21 5.72
C ALA A 32 7.23 16.33 6.67
N GLY A 33 8.47 16.41 6.15
CA GLY A 33 9.70 16.51 6.96
C GLY A 33 9.96 15.27 7.82
N VAL A 34 9.54 14.11 7.35
CA VAL A 34 9.89 12.82 7.96
C VAL A 34 11.32 12.47 7.53
N LYS A 35 12.16 12.08 8.48
CA LYS A 35 13.51 11.59 8.20
C LYS A 35 13.44 10.07 8.05
N PHE A 36 13.86 9.56 6.90
CA PHE A 36 13.87 8.12 6.61
C PHE A 36 15.00 7.75 5.66
N THR A 37 15.35 6.48 5.66
CA THR A 37 16.28 5.86 4.72
C THR A 37 15.49 5.03 3.71
N VAL A 38 15.93 5.02 2.46
CA VAL A 38 15.50 4.04 1.44
C VAL A 38 16.74 3.23 1.07
N LEU A 39 16.61 1.92 1.00
CA LEU A 39 17.71 1.03 0.65
C LEU A 39 17.83 0.89 -0.86
N GLU A 40 19.04 0.99 -1.39
CA GLU A 40 19.35 0.66 -2.78
C GLU A 40 19.09 -0.84 -3.04
N ASN A 41 19.61 -1.68 -2.15
CA ASN A 41 19.43 -3.12 -2.17
C ASN A 41 18.49 -3.53 -1.02
N GLU A 42 17.19 -3.37 -1.24
CA GLU A 42 16.17 -3.75 -0.28
C GLU A 42 16.03 -5.29 -0.27
N PRO A 43 16.02 -5.93 0.92
CA PRO A 43 15.86 -7.37 0.99
C PRO A 43 14.47 -7.80 0.57
N ASN A 44 14.35 -9.03 0.09
CA ASN A 44 13.04 -9.63 -0.19
C ASN A 44 12.31 -9.93 1.13
N SER A 45 11.08 -9.47 1.27
CA SER A 45 10.26 -9.73 2.46
C SER A 45 9.80 -11.19 2.59
N GLY A 46 9.85 -11.95 1.50
CA GLY A 46 9.43 -13.35 1.46
C GLY A 46 7.95 -13.56 1.16
N TRP A 47 7.14 -12.52 1.00
CA TRP A 47 5.69 -12.67 0.78
C TRP A 47 5.33 -13.49 -0.46
N VAL A 48 6.12 -13.37 -1.52
CA VAL A 48 5.91 -14.14 -2.76
C VAL A 48 6.12 -15.63 -2.51
N TYR A 49 7.20 -15.97 -1.80
CA TYR A 49 7.48 -17.38 -1.45
C TYR A 49 6.41 -17.94 -0.53
N ASP A 50 6.01 -17.19 0.51
CA ASP A 50 4.93 -17.59 1.39
C ASP A 50 3.64 -17.86 0.62
N THR A 51 3.28 -16.95 -0.30
CA THR A 51 2.05 -17.10 -1.11
C THR A 51 2.10 -18.31 -2.04
N LEU A 52 3.26 -18.61 -2.64
CA LEU A 52 3.37 -19.67 -3.65
C LEU A 52 3.67 -21.05 -3.07
N VAL A 53 4.51 -21.12 -2.03
CA VAL A 53 5.02 -22.39 -1.50
C VAL A 53 4.82 -22.54 0.01
N GLY A 54 4.34 -21.52 0.68
CA GLY A 54 4.07 -21.51 2.12
C GLY A 54 5.32 -21.41 2.98
N ALA A 55 5.17 -21.79 4.26
CA ALA A 55 6.18 -21.65 5.32
C ALA A 55 7.28 -22.73 5.24
N THR A 56 7.94 -22.86 4.09
CA THR A 56 9.08 -23.76 3.92
C THR A 56 10.34 -23.23 4.63
N ASP A 57 11.34 -24.06 4.81
CA ASP A 57 12.62 -23.64 5.41
C ASP A 57 13.31 -22.59 4.52
N GLU A 58 13.21 -22.73 3.19
CA GLU A 58 13.75 -21.75 2.22
C GLU A 58 13.06 -20.41 2.33
N THR A 59 11.72 -20.40 2.46
CA THR A 59 10.95 -19.17 2.69
C THR A 59 11.41 -18.48 3.98
N LYS A 60 11.55 -19.22 5.07
CA LYS A 60 12.00 -18.70 6.35
C LYS A 60 13.44 -18.16 6.30
N GLU A 61 14.33 -18.78 5.53
CA GLU A 61 15.71 -18.28 5.35
C GLU A 61 15.73 -16.94 4.59
N VAL A 62 14.88 -16.76 3.58
CA VAL A 62 14.73 -15.45 2.90
C VAL A 62 14.26 -14.38 3.89
N MET A 63 13.24 -14.72 4.68
CA MET A 63 12.67 -13.79 5.68
C MET A 63 13.66 -13.45 6.79
N LYS A 64 14.48 -14.40 7.28
CA LYS A 64 15.53 -14.13 8.28
C LYS A 64 16.54 -13.12 7.78
N LYS A 65 16.97 -13.21 6.52
CA LYS A 65 17.88 -12.20 5.92
C LYS A 65 17.25 -10.80 5.90
N ALA A 66 15.95 -10.71 5.63
CA ALA A 66 15.25 -9.45 5.72
C ALA A 66 15.20 -8.93 7.18
N VAL A 67 14.92 -9.80 8.15
CA VAL A 67 14.92 -9.44 9.58
C VAL A 67 16.26 -8.81 10.02
N GLU A 68 17.38 -9.37 9.58
CA GLU A 68 18.71 -8.81 9.90
C GLU A 68 18.84 -7.35 9.45
N THR A 69 18.37 -7.06 8.23
CA THR A 69 18.38 -5.70 7.69
C THR A 69 17.38 -4.78 8.41
N LEU A 70 16.16 -5.25 8.62
CA LEU A 70 15.10 -4.46 9.26
C LEU A 70 15.44 -4.11 10.71
N ASN A 71 16.07 -5.02 11.45
CA ASN A 71 16.49 -4.82 12.84
C ASN A 71 17.61 -3.78 13.00
N ALA A 72 18.21 -3.29 11.93
CA ALA A 72 19.12 -2.16 11.95
C ALA A 72 18.41 -0.80 12.10
N TYR A 73 17.07 -0.80 12.09
CA TYR A 73 16.21 0.38 12.23
C TYR A 73 15.29 0.24 13.45
N LYS A 74 14.90 1.38 14.03
CA LYS A 74 13.88 1.39 15.10
C LYS A 74 12.48 1.24 14.56
N THR A 75 12.22 1.89 13.40
CA THR A 75 10.92 1.90 12.74
C THR A 75 11.06 1.50 11.27
N VAL A 76 10.15 0.69 10.79
CA VAL A 76 9.98 0.33 9.37
C VAL A 76 8.60 0.79 8.93
N ILE A 77 8.55 1.71 7.98
CA ILE A 77 7.31 2.09 7.30
C ILE A 77 7.21 1.17 6.07
N ALA A 78 6.25 0.26 6.09
CA ALA A 78 6.00 -0.62 4.95
C ALA A 78 5.04 0.07 3.97
N LEU A 79 5.54 0.32 2.75
CA LEU A 79 4.75 1.00 1.72
C LEU A 79 3.69 0.08 1.13
N ASP A 80 4.04 -1.17 0.87
CA ASP A 80 3.11 -2.16 0.36
C ASP A 80 2.38 -2.88 1.51
N PRO A 81 1.03 -2.92 1.50
CA PRO A 81 0.24 -3.67 2.47
C PRO A 81 0.61 -5.13 2.62
N VAL A 82 1.05 -5.79 1.55
CA VAL A 82 1.45 -7.20 1.62
C VAL A 82 2.72 -7.38 2.44
N ASP A 83 3.69 -6.46 2.31
CA ASP A 83 4.90 -6.48 3.14
C ASP A 83 4.58 -6.16 4.60
N ALA A 84 3.70 -5.16 4.84
CA ALA A 84 3.25 -4.82 6.19
C ALA A 84 2.62 -6.03 6.88
N LYS A 85 1.70 -6.73 6.20
CA LYS A 85 1.05 -7.95 6.70
C LYS A 85 2.08 -9.04 7.00
N THR A 86 3.02 -9.26 6.08
CA THR A 86 4.08 -10.26 6.23
C THR A 86 4.95 -9.98 7.45
N PHE A 87 5.37 -8.73 7.66
CA PHE A 87 6.19 -8.35 8.81
C PHE A 87 5.43 -8.43 10.15
N LEU A 88 4.16 -8.00 10.17
CA LEU A 88 3.37 -7.92 11.39
C LEU A 88 2.76 -9.24 11.82
N ARG A 89 2.50 -10.16 10.87
CA ARG A 89 1.87 -11.46 11.14
C ARG A 89 2.84 -12.61 10.96
N GLU A 90 3.26 -12.92 9.73
CA GLU A 90 4.04 -14.11 9.43
C GLU A 90 5.39 -14.12 10.17
N TYR A 91 6.09 -13.00 10.20
CA TYR A 91 7.37 -12.91 10.91
C TYR A 91 7.21 -13.16 12.41
N LYS A 92 6.11 -12.67 12.99
CA LYS A 92 5.78 -12.90 14.40
C LYS A 92 5.35 -14.34 14.65
N GLU A 93 4.44 -14.85 13.83
CA GLU A 93 3.90 -16.22 13.94
C GLU A 93 5.01 -17.27 13.82
N TRP A 94 5.97 -17.03 12.92
CA TRP A 94 7.07 -17.96 12.70
C TRP A 94 8.29 -17.68 13.58
N GLY A 95 8.20 -16.74 14.52
CA GLY A 95 9.25 -16.47 15.51
C GLY A 95 10.55 -15.98 14.91
N LEU A 96 10.51 -15.19 13.84
CA LEU A 96 11.71 -14.77 13.11
C LEU A 96 12.52 -13.67 13.80
N GLY A 97 12.04 -13.11 14.92
CA GLY A 97 12.80 -12.19 15.75
C GLY A 97 12.88 -10.74 15.22
N LEU A 98 11.89 -10.28 14.47
CA LEU A 98 11.78 -8.89 14.09
C LEU A 98 11.55 -8.01 15.33
N LYS A 99 12.44 -7.01 15.54
CA LYS A 99 12.43 -6.08 16.69
C LYS A 99 11.98 -4.68 16.29
N ALA A 100 12.18 -4.31 15.04
CA ALA A 100 11.76 -3.02 14.53
C ALA A 100 10.24 -2.83 14.69
N LYS A 101 9.80 -1.62 15.06
CA LYS A 101 8.38 -1.27 15.00
C LYS A 101 7.99 -1.16 13.53
N VAL A 102 7.00 -1.93 13.09
CA VAL A 102 6.45 -1.83 11.73
C VAL A 102 5.18 -0.98 11.75
N GLU A 103 5.08 -0.05 10.83
CA GLU A 103 3.91 0.80 10.59
C GLU A 103 3.53 0.72 9.11
N THR A 104 2.23 0.69 8.84
CA THR A 104 1.71 0.78 7.47
C THR A 104 1.89 2.20 6.95
N PHE A 105 2.16 2.35 5.67
CA PHE A 105 2.26 3.69 5.06
C PHE A 105 0.96 4.49 5.23
N THR A 106 -0.20 3.82 5.14
CA THR A 106 -1.52 4.46 5.29
C THR A 106 -1.71 5.06 6.68
N SER A 107 -1.35 4.33 7.75
CA SER A 107 -1.38 4.84 9.12
C SER A 107 -0.43 6.02 9.34
N VAL A 108 0.80 5.91 8.80
CA VAL A 108 1.77 7.01 8.88
C VAL A 108 1.25 8.25 8.16
N ALA A 109 0.71 8.10 6.95
CA ALA A 109 0.16 9.21 6.17
C ALA A 109 -1.02 9.88 6.88
N ALA A 110 -1.94 9.12 7.49
CA ALA A 110 -3.03 9.65 8.30
C ALA A 110 -2.50 10.44 9.51
N GLY A 111 -1.49 9.92 10.21
CA GLY A 111 -0.83 10.63 11.32
C GLY A 111 -0.19 11.96 10.94
N LEU A 112 0.13 12.15 9.66
CA LEU A 112 0.73 13.38 9.14
C LEU A 112 -0.29 14.45 8.71
N LEU A 113 -1.61 14.18 8.71
CA LEU A 113 -2.64 15.11 8.24
C LEU A 113 -2.59 16.48 8.93
N LYS A 114 -2.37 16.52 10.25
CA LYS A 114 -2.25 17.78 11.00
C LYS A 114 -1.06 18.63 10.55
N LYS A 115 0.02 17.98 10.09
CA LYS A 115 1.23 18.66 9.61
C LYS A 115 1.10 19.07 8.16
N LEU A 116 0.56 18.20 7.34
CA LEU A 116 0.37 18.41 5.90
C LEU A 116 -0.72 19.42 5.59
N LYS A 117 -1.78 19.47 6.41
CA LYS A 117 -2.94 20.38 6.27
C LYS A 117 -3.53 20.36 4.85
N PRO A 118 -3.95 19.20 4.34
CA PRO A 118 -4.51 19.10 3.01
C PRO A 118 -5.75 20.01 2.89
N LYS A 119 -5.94 20.57 1.70
CA LYS A 119 -7.15 21.35 1.38
C LYS A 119 -8.25 20.39 0.96
N LYS A 120 -9.36 20.41 1.68
CA LYS A 120 -10.54 19.63 1.31
C LYS A 120 -11.18 20.22 0.05
N SER A 121 -11.45 19.38 -0.91
CA SER A 121 -12.17 19.73 -2.15
C SER A 121 -13.58 19.14 -2.13
N GLU A 122 -14.41 19.53 -3.10
CA GLU A 122 -15.74 18.93 -3.33
C GLU A 122 -15.66 17.63 -4.15
N HIS A 123 -14.45 17.13 -4.42
CA HIS A 123 -14.29 15.89 -5.18
C HIS A 123 -14.76 14.69 -4.38
N LYS A 124 -15.55 13.86 -5.03
CA LYS A 124 -15.99 12.58 -4.50
C LYS A 124 -14.94 11.52 -4.80
N LEU A 125 -14.47 10.88 -3.75
CA LEU A 125 -13.40 9.90 -3.72
C LEU A 125 -13.96 8.56 -3.29
N SER A 126 -13.43 7.47 -3.81
CA SER A 126 -13.67 6.14 -3.30
C SER A 126 -12.37 5.42 -3.04
N PHE A 127 -12.35 4.44 -2.16
CA PHE A 127 -11.14 3.76 -1.74
C PHE A 127 -11.16 2.27 -2.11
N GLN A 128 -10.06 1.82 -2.70
CA GLN A 128 -9.78 0.39 -2.83
C GLN A 128 -9.09 -0.08 -1.56
N ASP A 129 -9.85 -0.77 -0.70
CA ASP A 129 -9.30 -1.40 0.50
C ASP A 129 -8.47 -2.62 0.11
N PRO A 130 -7.13 -2.63 0.35
CA PRO A 130 -6.36 -3.85 0.20
C PRO A 130 -6.77 -4.86 1.29
N ALA A 131 -6.97 -6.12 0.90
CA ALA A 131 -7.36 -7.17 1.84
C ALA A 131 -6.36 -7.32 2.99
N GLN A 132 -5.08 -7.14 2.72
CA GLN A 132 -4.00 -7.19 3.70
C GLN A 132 -4.17 -6.14 4.82
N LEU A 133 -4.60 -4.91 4.49
CA LEU A 133 -4.91 -3.91 5.50
C LEU A 133 -6.24 -4.22 6.20
N ALA A 134 -7.30 -4.37 5.41
CA ALA A 134 -8.66 -4.40 5.93
C ALA A 134 -9.01 -5.70 6.69
N ARG A 135 -8.55 -6.85 6.21
CA ARG A 135 -8.83 -8.16 6.82
C ARG A 135 -7.71 -8.65 7.71
N ASP A 136 -6.49 -8.63 7.19
CA ASP A 136 -5.35 -9.24 7.89
C ASP A 136 -4.85 -8.37 9.03
N LEU A 137 -4.79 -7.06 8.85
CA LEU A 137 -4.33 -6.09 9.85
C LEU A 137 -5.46 -5.31 10.52
N GLU A 138 -6.71 -5.53 10.11
CA GLU A 138 -7.91 -4.84 10.62
C GLU A 138 -7.83 -3.31 10.52
N GLU A 139 -7.06 -2.80 9.57
CA GLU A 139 -6.83 -1.39 9.33
C GLU A 139 -7.76 -0.86 8.22
N THR A 140 -8.77 -0.08 8.60
CA THR A 140 -9.71 0.56 7.67
C THR A 140 -9.79 2.08 7.86
N GLU A 141 -9.65 2.57 9.09
CA GLU A 141 -9.89 3.96 9.44
C GLU A 141 -8.86 4.96 8.87
N PRO A 142 -7.53 4.68 8.87
CA PRO A 142 -6.54 5.64 8.38
C PRO A 142 -6.81 6.13 6.96
N ALA A 143 -7.25 5.24 6.07
CA ALA A 143 -7.61 5.61 4.70
C ALA A 143 -8.82 6.56 4.68
N ARG A 144 -9.85 6.30 5.49
CA ARG A 144 -11.04 7.14 5.61
C ARG A 144 -10.72 8.52 6.14
N GLU A 145 -9.83 8.61 7.12
CA GLU A 145 -9.33 9.90 7.63
C GLU A 145 -8.66 10.71 6.52
N ILE A 146 -7.82 10.07 5.69
CA ILE A 146 -7.16 10.72 4.56
C ILE A 146 -8.17 11.19 3.52
N LEU A 147 -9.09 10.33 3.10
CA LEU A 147 -10.09 10.69 2.09
C LEU A 147 -10.96 11.86 2.58
N ASN A 148 -11.46 11.81 3.83
CA ASN A 148 -12.30 12.84 4.41
C ASN A 148 -11.56 14.18 4.61
N ALA A 149 -10.24 14.14 4.75
CA ALA A 149 -9.41 15.34 4.80
C ALA A 149 -9.21 15.99 3.41
N CYS A 150 -9.31 15.20 2.33
CA CYS A 150 -9.05 15.64 0.95
C CYS A 150 -10.33 15.89 0.14
N GLY A 151 -11.45 15.21 0.48
CA GLY A 151 -12.68 15.26 -0.30
C GLY A 151 -13.87 14.65 0.45
N GLU A 152 -14.84 14.11 -0.31
CA GLU A 152 -15.97 13.34 0.19
C GLU A 152 -15.73 11.85 -0.08
N ASN A 153 -15.73 11.04 0.97
CA ASN A 153 -15.58 9.58 0.81
C ASN A 153 -16.92 8.95 0.42
N CYS A 154 -16.93 8.28 -0.73
CA CYS A 154 -18.06 7.50 -1.25
C CYS A 154 -17.68 6.02 -1.23
N GLU A 155 -18.19 5.26 -0.28
CA GLU A 155 -17.87 3.83 -0.15
C GLU A 155 -18.44 3.01 -1.31
N MET A 156 -17.64 2.09 -1.82
CA MET A 156 -18.13 1.05 -2.72
C MET A 156 -18.99 0.05 -1.96
N LEU A 157 -19.87 -0.68 -2.66
CA LEU A 157 -20.73 -1.70 -2.05
C LEU A 157 -19.90 -2.72 -1.23
N LEU A 158 -18.78 -3.17 -1.78
CA LEU A 158 -17.84 -4.07 -1.10
C LEU A 158 -16.60 -3.29 -0.70
N HIS A 159 -16.55 -2.89 0.56
CA HIS A 159 -15.49 -2.06 1.16
C HIS A 159 -15.07 -2.57 2.54
N GLY A 160 -14.04 -1.99 3.12
CA GLY A 160 -13.53 -2.41 4.42
C GLY A 160 -13.18 -3.90 4.43
N LYS A 161 -13.63 -4.63 5.46
CA LYS A 161 -13.38 -6.08 5.58
C LYS A 161 -14.08 -6.92 4.50
N ASP A 162 -15.14 -6.41 3.88
CA ASP A 162 -15.87 -7.06 2.79
C ASP A 162 -15.31 -6.69 1.40
N THR A 163 -14.16 -6.04 1.33
CA THR A 163 -13.56 -5.57 0.09
C THR A 163 -13.40 -6.67 -0.96
N MET A 164 -13.58 -6.29 -2.23
CA MET A 164 -13.17 -7.12 -3.36
C MET A 164 -11.70 -6.87 -3.72
N PHE A 165 -11.07 -7.91 -4.18
CA PHE A 165 -9.72 -7.88 -4.72
C PHE A 165 -9.66 -7.02 -6.00
N GLY A 166 -8.69 -6.11 -6.07
CA GLY A 166 -8.49 -5.20 -7.20
C GLY A 166 -7.50 -5.69 -8.26
N GLY A 167 -6.83 -6.80 -8.00
CA GLY A 167 -5.82 -7.39 -8.86
C GLY A 167 -4.44 -7.50 -8.23
N ASN A 168 -3.57 -8.26 -8.87
CA ASN A 168 -2.21 -8.51 -8.41
C ASN A 168 -1.25 -8.58 -9.59
N LEU A 169 -0.12 -7.89 -9.52
CA LEU A 169 0.86 -7.81 -10.61
C LEU A 169 1.52 -9.16 -10.92
N LEU A 170 1.84 -9.95 -9.89
CA LEU A 170 2.39 -11.29 -10.11
C LEU A 170 1.37 -12.19 -10.83
N MET A 171 0.12 -12.19 -10.38
CA MET A 171 -0.94 -12.96 -11.04
C MET A 171 -1.21 -12.46 -12.46
N ASN A 172 -1.08 -11.16 -12.69
CA ASN A 172 -1.26 -10.57 -14.02
C ASN A 172 -0.24 -11.07 -15.05
N GLU A 173 0.97 -11.47 -14.62
CA GLU A 173 1.96 -12.07 -15.52
C GLU A 173 1.54 -13.46 -16.03
N TYR A 174 0.85 -14.22 -15.21
CA TYR A 174 0.47 -15.61 -15.52
C TYR A 174 -0.99 -15.75 -15.97
N MET A 175 -1.85 -14.84 -15.56
CA MET A 175 -3.30 -14.89 -15.80
C MET A 175 -3.86 -13.49 -16.16
N PRO A 176 -3.35 -12.84 -17.23
CA PRO A 176 -3.74 -11.46 -17.55
C PRO A 176 -5.24 -11.30 -17.82
N ASP A 177 -5.86 -12.26 -18.51
CA ASP A 177 -7.31 -12.21 -18.78
C ASP A 177 -8.14 -12.32 -17.51
N THR A 178 -7.68 -13.08 -16.52
CA THR A 178 -8.36 -13.19 -15.23
C THR A 178 -8.21 -11.87 -14.46
N MET A 179 -7.03 -11.28 -14.45
CA MET A 179 -6.82 -9.99 -13.79
C MET A 179 -7.59 -8.86 -14.46
N ALA A 180 -7.73 -8.89 -15.77
CA ALA A 180 -8.58 -7.96 -16.51
C ALA A 180 -10.06 -8.04 -16.07
N LYS A 181 -10.59 -9.24 -15.89
CA LYS A 181 -11.96 -9.44 -15.38
C LYS A 181 -12.11 -8.96 -13.93
N VAL A 182 -11.15 -9.30 -13.07
CA VAL A 182 -11.11 -8.84 -11.67
C VAL A 182 -11.15 -7.31 -11.61
N ALA A 183 -10.30 -6.64 -12.40
CA ALA A 183 -10.27 -5.19 -12.46
C ALA A 183 -11.58 -4.61 -13.01
N ALA A 184 -12.16 -5.21 -14.07
CA ALA A 184 -13.41 -4.77 -14.64
C ALA A 184 -14.57 -4.85 -13.62
N ASP A 185 -14.69 -5.96 -12.89
CA ASP A 185 -15.70 -6.13 -11.84
C ASP A 185 -15.53 -5.11 -10.72
N ARG A 186 -14.27 -4.80 -10.37
CA ARG A 186 -13.98 -3.77 -9.36
C ARG A 186 -14.35 -2.38 -9.84
N TRP A 187 -14.08 -2.05 -11.11
CA TRP A 187 -14.52 -0.80 -11.71
C TRP A 187 -16.05 -0.67 -11.77
N VAL A 188 -16.79 -1.76 -12.01
CA VAL A 188 -18.28 -1.76 -11.92
C VAL A 188 -18.73 -1.36 -10.51
N ASN A 189 -18.09 -1.88 -9.46
CA ASN A 189 -18.37 -1.46 -8.07
C ASN A 189 -18.09 0.02 -7.83
N PHE A 190 -16.99 0.54 -8.40
CA PHE A 190 -16.66 1.95 -8.33
C PHE A 190 -17.66 2.82 -9.09
N GLU A 191 -18.06 2.43 -10.29
CA GLU A 191 -19.01 3.17 -11.13
C GLU A 191 -20.41 3.23 -10.52
N ALA A 192 -20.75 2.31 -9.63
CA ALA A 192 -21.99 2.36 -8.84
C ALA A 192 -21.96 3.43 -7.73
N THR A 193 -20.80 4.05 -7.49
CA THR A 193 -20.67 5.22 -6.60
C THR A 193 -20.75 6.52 -7.40
N ASP A 194 -20.95 7.64 -6.72
CA ASP A 194 -20.86 8.97 -7.35
C ASP A 194 -19.38 9.47 -7.48
N ALA A 195 -18.40 8.67 -7.10
CA ALA A 195 -17.00 9.07 -7.10
C ALA A 195 -16.42 9.21 -8.52
N GLN A 196 -15.51 10.16 -8.68
CA GLN A 196 -14.76 10.37 -9.91
C GLN A 196 -13.32 9.84 -9.81
N THR A 197 -12.82 9.67 -8.59
CA THR A 197 -11.44 9.26 -8.33
C THR A 197 -11.38 8.06 -7.41
N LEU A 198 -10.74 6.99 -7.87
CA LEU A 198 -10.41 5.83 -7.06
C LEU A 198 -9.03 6.03 -6.42
N VAL A 199 -8.95 5.84 -5.11
CA VAL A 199 -7.70 5.95 -4.32
C VAL A 199 -7.23 4.56 -3.94
N CYS A 200 -5.96 4.25 -4.19
CA CYS A 200 -5.38 2.94 -3.92
C CYS A 200 -4.24 3.04 -2.90
N ALA A 201 -4.16 2.04 -2.01
CA ALA A 201 -3.10 1.89 -1.01
C ALA A 201 -2.15 0.70 -1.29
N SER A 202 -2.38 -0.08 -2.34
CA SER A 202 -1.49 -1.15 -2.79
C SER A 202 -0.91 -0.84 -4.16
N PRO A 203 0.43 -0.90 -4.35
CA PRO A 203 1.05 -0.69 -5.65
C PRO A 203 0.57 -1.72 -6.69
N SER A 204 0.36 -2.95 -6.27
CA SER A 204 -0.10 -4.04 -7.13
C SER A 204 -1.52 -3.83 -7.64
N GLU A 205 -2.47 -3.52 -6.75
CA GLU A 205 -3.85 -3.20 -7.13
C GLU A 205 -3.93 -1.91 -7.96
N TYR A 206 -3.15 -0.89 -7.57
CA TYR A 206 -3.09 0.38 -8.31
C TYR A 206 -2.75 0.18 -9.78
N GLU A 207 -1.69 -0.56 -10.09
CA GLU A 207 -1.25 -0.76 -11.48
C GLU A 207 -2.25 -1.63 -12.26
N VAL A 208 -2.78 -2.73 -11.69
CA VAL A 208 -3.76 -3.57 -12.38
C VAL A 208 -5.05 -2.79 -12.65
N LEU A 209 -5.57 -2.06 -11.68
CA LEU A 209 -6.77 -1.23 -11.87
C LEU A 209 -6.52 -0.09 -12.86
N LYS A 210 -5.33 0.48 -12.88
CA LYS A 210 -4.94 1.54 -13.83
C LYS A 210 -4.88 1.04 -15.27
N MET A 211 -4.38 -0.18 -15.49
CA MET A 211 -4.37 -0.82 -16.84
C MET A 211 -5.77 -0.94 -17.43
N HIS A 212 -6.77 -1.16 -16.60
CA HIS A 212 -8.16 -1.41 -17.02
C HIS A 212 -9.13 -0.27 -16.64
N LYS A 213 -8.59 0.92 -16.41
CA LYS A 213 -9.36 2.09 -15.98
C LYS A 213 -10.35 2.57 -17.05
N PRO A 214 -11.65 2.75 -16.74
CA PRO A 214 -12.61 3.33 -17.64
C PRO A 214 -12.24 4.76 -18.07
N ALA A 215 -12.69 5.13 -19.28
CA ALA A 215 -12.49 6.49 -19.78
C ALA A 215 -13.15 7.53 -18.85
N GLY A 216 -12.48 8.67 -18.65
CA GLY A 216 -13.00 9.76 -17.81
C GLY A 216 -12.85 9.55 -16.29
N LYS A 217 -12.51 8.36 -15.83
CA LYS A 217 -12.25 8.11 -14.41
C LYS A 217 -10.80 8.40 -14.05
N LYS A 218 -10.55 8.70 -12.78
CA LYS A 218 -9.21 8.89 -12.23
C LYS A 218 -8.86 7.77 -11.26
N ILE A 219 -7.58 7.45 -11.19
CA ILE A 219 -7.01 6.58 -10.17
C ILE A 219 -5.75 7.25 -9.63
N VAL A 220 -5.59 7.27 -8.32
CA VAL A 220 -4.46 7.91 -7.64
C VAL A 220 -3.98 7.03 -6.49
N THR A 221 -2.75 7.24 -6.07
CA THR A 221 -2.24 6.64 -4.84
C THR A 221 -2.68 7.47 -3.62
N VAL A 222 -2.62 6.89 -2.43
CA VAL A 222 -2.83 7.66 -1.19
C VAL A 222 -1.88 8.86 -1.10
N ALA A 223 -0.61 8.67 -1.47
CA ALA A 223 0.38 9.73 -1.45
C ALA A 223 0.08 10.82 -2.50
N GLY A 224 -0.27 10.41 -3.72
CA GLY A 224 -0.62 11.32 -4.80
C GLY A 224 -1.83 12.19 -4.46
N LEU A 225 -2.86 11.61 -3.85
CA LEU A 225 -4.03 12.35 -3.35
C LEU A 225 -3.61 13.45 -2.36
N LEU A 226 -2.80 13.09 -1.37
CA LEU A 226 -2.32 14.04 -0.34
C LEU A 226 -1.40 15.12 -0.93
N LEU A 227 -0.50 14.75 -1.85
CA LEU A 227 0.37 15.70 -2.53
C LEU A 227 -0.43 16.73 -3.31
N ASP A 228 -1.48 16.31 -4.02
CA ASP A 228 -2.37 17.20 -4.75
C ASP A 228 -3.17 18.11 -3.82
N ALA A 229 -3.69 17.58 -2.73
CA ALA A 229 -4.45 18.35 -1.73
C ALA A 229 -3.57 19.35 -0.94
N CYS A 230 -2.24 19.20 -0.98
CA CYS A 230 -1.28 20.09 -0.30
C CYS A 230 -0.63 21.14 -1.23
N LYS A 231 -1.11 21.29 -2.46
CA LYS A 231 -0.73 22.39 -3.36
C LYS A 231 -1.53 23.62 -3.02
#